data_ebc81647d0450138b4fb9cf123c4f26d
#
_entry.id   ebc81647d0450138b4fb9cf123c4f26d
#
_cell.length_a   1.000
_cell.length_b   1.000
_cell.length_c   1.000
_cell.angle_alpha   90.00
_cell.angle_beta   90.00
_cell.angle_gamma   90.00
#
_symmetry.space_group_name_H-M   'P 1'
#
loop_
_entity.id
_entity.type
_entity.pdbx_description
1 polymer ?
#
loop_
_entity_poly.entity_id
_entity_poly.type
_entity_poly.pdbx_seq_one_letter_code
_entity_poly.pdbx_strand_id
1 'polypeptide(L)'
;MDKISLMAAASARLALEDSGMKITPENRDRVGIVLGTAFGATDITAQFLGTLFTEGPASVNPILVPNTVMNAPAGHTSIELGFRGVNTTVTHFAVSAENAIAYAAAEIRRGTADFIFTGGVDILSKFYYESLTKFHALSPQNERPETCRPFDKERNGMIAGEGCGIIFLESLQSAIARGRQPYCEIKSTGMGSSPTKPTAWPQNTDCIKQTFSRALKNAGISTSDIQAIFAAANGDKILDAVEAEAYDEIFDSSKKKPLITTIKGATGESFSSGGIRTCALALCMEKNILPPVVGLTKPLRPLAFVTGEKKELEINKAALAGISFGGTYSYLIFEK
;
A
#
# COMPACT_ATOMS: atom_id res chain seq x y z
N MET A 1 16.33 -6.58 -16.62
CA MET A 1 15.28 -6.44 -15.58
C MET A 1 13.93 -6.65 -16.24
N ASP A 2 13.03 -7.27 -15.53
CA ASP A 2 11.63 -7.39 -15.89
C ASP A 2 10.84 -6.10 -15.56
N LYS A 3 9.57 -6.03 -15.97
CA LYS A 3 8.72 -4.84 -15.81
C LYS A 3 8.58 -4.40 -14.35
N ILE A 4 8.32 -5.34 -13.42
CA ILE A 4 8.12 -5.01 -12.01
C ILE A 4 9.42 -4.48 -11.37
N SER A 5 10.58 -5.07 -11.72
CA SER A 5 11.88 -4.61 -11.25
C SER A 5 12.26 -3.24 -11.81
N LEU A 6 11.93 -2.96 -13.08
CA LEU A 6 12.12 -1.63 -13.67
C LEU A 6 11.26 -0.57 -12.99
N MET A 7 9.99 -0.88 -12.67
CA MET A 7 9.10 0.03 -11.94
C MET A 7 9.62 0.31 -10.54
N ALA A 8 10.09 -0.72 -9.82
CA ALA A 8 10.65 -0.57 -8.48
C ALA A 8 11.92 0.30 -8.50
N ALA A 9 12.87 0.02 -9.41
CA ALA A 9 14.11 0.78 -9.53
C ALA A 9 13.85 2.23 -9.93
N ALA A 10 12.94 2.48 -10.88
CA ALA A 10 12.56 3.84 -11.29
C ALA A 10 11.92 4.62 -10.14
N SER A 11 10.97 4.01 -9.40
CA SER A 11 10.33 4.66 -8.26
C SER A 11 11.31 4.92 -7.10
N ALA A 12 12.25 4.01 -6.84
CA ALA A 12 13.28 4.22 -5.83
C ALA A 12 14.26 5.34 -6.25
N ARG A 13 14.58 5.46 -7.54
CA ARG A 13 15.37 6.56 -8.07
C ARG A 13 14.68 7.91 -7.87
N LEU A 14 13.38 8.00 -8.18
CA LEU A 14 12.59 9.21 -7.92
C LEU A 14 12.59 9.58 -6.43
N ALA A 15 12.41 8.61 -5.54
CA ALA A 15 12.47 8.83 -4.10
C ALA A 15 13.87 9.27 -3.63
N LEU A 16 14.94 8.73 -4.23
CA LEU A 16 16.32 9.15 -3.97
C LEU A 16 16.55 10.61 -4.39
N GLU A 17 16.09 10.99 -5.58
CA GLU A 17 16.18 12.34 -6.10
C GLU A 17 15.41 13.33 -5.21
N ASP A 18 14.17 13.01 -4.86
CA ASP A 18 13.34 13.82 -3.96
C ASP A 18 13.97 13.99 -2.58
N SER A 19 14.56 12.93 -2.02
CA SER A 19 15.25 12.99 -0.73
C SER A 19 16.50 13.90 -0.75
N GLY A 20 17.05 14.18 -1.94
CA GLY A 20 18.32 14.89 -2.12
C GLY A 20 19.53 14.18 -1.52
N MET A 21 19.39 12.90 -1.18
CA MET A 21 20.48 12.08 -0.68
C MET A 21 21.36 11.59 -1.83
N LYS A 22 22.65 11.37 -1.53
CA LYS A 22 23.60 10.72 -2.43
C LYS A 22 24.08 9.43 -1.81
N ILE A 23 24.08 8.36 -2.59
CA ILE A 23 24.68 7.08 -2.17
C ILE A 23 26.19 7.18 -2.37
N THR A 24 26.95 6.93 -1.29
CA THR A 24 28.41 7.00 -1.29
C THR A 24 29.00 5.74 -0.69
N PRO A 25 30.31 5.46 -0.88
CA PRO A 25 30.98 4.32 -0.25
C PRO A 25 30.81 4.30 1.27
N GLU A 26 30.68 5.46 1.92
CA GLU A 26 30.62 5.59 3.38
C GLU A 26 29.24 5.26 3.94
N ASN A 27 28.15 5.52 3.17
CA ASN A 27 26.78 5.34 3.66
C ASN A 27 26.04 4.12 3.08
N ARG A 28 26.46 3.60 1.92
CA ARG A 28 25.72 2.55 1.17
C ARG A 28 25.45 1.28 1.97
N ASP A 29 26.32 0.94 2.95
CA ASP A 29 26.15 -0.25 3.79
C ASP A 29 25.04 -0.05 4.85
N ARG A 30 24.57 1.19 5.03
CA ARG A 30 23.49 1.63 5.92
C ARG A 30 22.22 2.03 5.16
N VAL A 31 22.22 1.91 3.81
CA VAL A 31 21.07 2.18 2.95
C VAL A 31 20.44 0.87 2.52
N GLY A 32 19.16 0.70 2.84
CA GLY A 32 18.41 -0.52 2.54
C GLY A 32 17.17 -0.30 1.68
N ILE A 33 16.55 -1.42 1.31
CA ILE A 33 15.24 -1.47 0.67
C ILE A 33 14.37 -2.53 1.34
N VAL A 34 13.11 -2.17 1.62
CA VAL A 34 12.07 -3.09 2.09
C VAL A 34 10.86 -2.91 1.20
N LEU A 35 10.58 -3.87 0.35
CA LEU A 35 9.57 -3.75 -0.70
C LEU A 35 8.41 -4.71 -0.49
N GLY A 36 7.18 -4.21 -0.57
CA GLY A 36 5.96 -5.01 -0.58
C GLY A 36 5.56 -5.41 -2.00
N THR A 37 5.17 -6.66 -2.20
CA THR A 37 4.52 -7.12 -3.43
C THR A 37 3.50 -8.21 -3.10
N ALA A 38 2.37 -8.21 -3.77
CA ALA A 38 1.36 -9.26 -3.58
C ALA A 38 1.66 -10.50 -4.44
N PHE A 39 2.11 -10.29 -5.67
CA PHE A 39 2.21 -11.34 -6.68
C PHE A 39 3.58 -11.44 -7.35
N GLY A 40 4.45 -10.44 -7.18
CA GLY A 40 5.79 -10.43 -7.78
C GLY A 40 5.75 -10.43 -9.32
N ALA A 41 6.76 -11.03 -9.93
CA ALA A 41 6.99 -11.08 -11.38
C ALA A 41 6.12 -12.17 -12.06
N THR A 42 4.80 -12.02 -12.01
CA THR A 42 3.86 -13.03 -12.54
C THR A 42 3.96 -13.23 -14.06
N ASP A 43 4.32 -12.22 -14.83
CA ASP A 43 4.51 -12.30 -16.28
C ASP A 43 5.72 -13.16 -16.66
N ILE A 44 6.88 -12.93 -16.03
CA ILE A 44 8.09 -13.73 -16.25
C ILE A 44 7.88 -15.16 -15.76
N THR A 45 7.23 -15.34 -14.62
CA THR A 45 6.90 -16.67 -14.10
C THR A 45 5.97 -17.42 -15.04
N ALA A 46 4.95 -16.77 -15.58
CA ALA A 46 4.04 -17.37 -16.55
C ALA A 46 4.76 -17.73 -17.86
N GLN A 47 5.65 -16.89 -18.36
CA GLN A 47 6.50 -17.17 -19.54
C GLN A 47 7.40 -18.38 -19.28
N PHE A 48 8.13 -18.40 -18.17
CA PHE A 48 9.02 -19.49 -17.77
C PHE A 48 8.28 -20.83 -17.69
N LEU A 49 7.15 -20.88 -16.97
CA LEU A 49 6.34 -22.08 -16.80
C LEU A 49 5.67 -22.49 -18.12
N GLY A 50 5.24 -21.53 -18.94
CA GLY A 50 4.70 -21.79 -20.28
C GLY A 50 5.69 -22.57 -21.13
N THR A 51 6.92 -22.10 -21.30
CA THR A 51 7.98 -22.80 -22.03
C THR A 51 8.28 -24.18 -21.43
N LEU A 52 8.38 -24.25 -20.08
CA LEU A 52 8.64 -25.51 -19.38
C LEU A 52 7.61 -26.59 -19.70
N PHE A 53 6.33 -26.24 -19.70
CA PHE A 53 5.24 -27.20 -19.89
C PHE A 53 4.95 -27.51 -21.36
N THR A 54 5.22 -26.61 -22.28
CA THR A 54 4.94 -26.82 -23.71
C THR A 54 6.13 -27.40 -24.49
N GLU A 55 7.37 -27.05 -24.10
CA GLU A 55 8.58 -27.37 -24.86
C GLU A 55 9.58 -28.22 -24.05
N GLY A 56 9.33 -28.39 -22.75
CA GLY A 56 10.19 -29.15 -21.84
C GLY A 56 11.36 -28.37 -21.23
N PRO A 57 12.07 -28.97 -20.26
CA PRO A 57 13.10 -28.30 -19.48
C PRO A 57 14.33 -27.86 -20.28
N ALA A 58 14.63 -28.52 -21.40
CA ALA A 58 15.76 -28.16 -22.25
C ALA A 58 15.58 -26.82 -23.00
N SER A 59 14.33 -26.41 -23.22
CA SER A 59 13.98 -25.17 -23.92
C SER A 59 13.87 -23.94 -22.99
N VAL A 60 13.88 -24.15 -21.68
CA VAL A 60 13.76 -23.05 -20.72
C VAL A 60 15.05 -22.24 -20.66
N ASN A 61 14.92 -20.91 -20.75
CA ASN A 61 16.06 -20.01 -20.57
C ASN A 61 16.38 -19.83 -19.06
N PRO A 62 17.52 -20.37 -18.56
CA PRO A 62 17.86 -20.32 -17.15
C PRO A 62 18.09 -18.90 -16.59
N ILE A 63 18.37 -17.92 -17.45
CA ILE A 63 18.57 -16.52 -17.05
C ILE A 63 17.29 -15.87 -16.51
N LEU A 64 16.12 -16.46 -16.78
CA LEU A 64 14.83 -16.00 -16.26
C LEU A 64 14.62 -16.38 -14.79
N VAL A 65 15.25 -17.48 -14.32
CA VAL A 65 15.03 -18.04 -12.97
C VAL A 65 15.22 -16.98 -11.85
N PRO A 66 16.30 -16.18 -11.84
CA PRO A 66 16.47 -15.14 -10.82
C PRO A 66 15.36 -14.07 -10.80
N ASN A 67 14.63 -13.92 -11.92
CA ASN A 67 13.55 -12.94 -12.02
C ASN A 67 12.16 -13.52 -11.68
N THR A 68 12.03 -14.83 -11.46
CA THR A 68 10.74 -15.45 -11.08
C THR A 68 10.43 -15.37 -9.59
N VAL A 69 11.41 -14.99 -8.76
CA VAL A 69 11.24 -14.93 -7.30
C VAL A 69 10.71 -13.58 -6.84
N MET A 70 9.92 -13.58 -5.77
CA MET A 70 9.25 -12.40 -5.23
C MET A 70 10.21 -11.26 -4.84
N ASN A 71 11.43 -11.58 -4.46
CA ASN A 71 12.45 -10.60 -4.03
C ASN A 71 13.30 -10.02 -5.16
N ALA A 72 13.09 -10.43 -6.40
CA ALA A 72 13.85 -9.93 -7.55
C ALA A 72 13.75 -8.39 -7.69
N PRO A 73 12.58 -7.74 -7.55
CA PRO A 73 12.48 -6.28 -7.66
C PRO A 73 13.33 -5.53 -6.63
N ALA A 74 13.34 -5.98 -5.36
CA ALA A 74 14.17 -5.39 -4.32
C ALA A 74 15.67 -5.62 -4.58
N GLY A 75 16.05 -6.83 -5.01
CA GLY A 75 17.42 -7.18 -5.37
C GLY A 75 17.95 -6.33 -6.54
N HIS A 76 17.20 -6.24 -7.64
CA HIS A 76 17.54 -5.42 -8.79
C HIS A 76 17.66 -3.95 -8.46
N THR A 77 16.75 -3.42 -7.64
CA THR A 77 16.80 -2.02 -7.19
C THR A 77 18.06 -1.74 -6.37
N SER A 78 18.43 -2.65 -5.46
CA SER A 78 19.67 -2.52 -4.67
C SER A 78 20.92 -2.53 -5.54
N ILE A 79 20.97 -3.41 -6.55
CA ILE A 79 22.10 -3.47 -7.50
C ILE A 79 22.19 -2.17 -8.30
N GLU A 80 21.06 -1.72 -8.85
CA GLU A 80 21.00 -0.53 -9.71
C GLU A 80 21.37 0.76 -8.98
N LEU A 81 20.96 0.91 -7.71
CA LEU A 81 21.17 2.11 -6.93
C LEU A 81 22.33 2.01 -5.93
N GLY A 82 22.98 0.85 -5.83
CA GLY A 82 24.17 0.64 -5.02
C GLY A 82 23.87 0.47 -3.52
N PHE A 83 22.65 0.07 -3.12
CA PHE A 83 22.29 -0.21 -1.72
C PHE A 83 22.94 -1.51 -1.24
N ARG A 84 23.46 -1.51 -0.01
CA ARG A 84 24.14 -2.67 0.57
C ARG A 84 23.69 -3.00 2.00
N GLY A 85 22.72 -2.23 2.53
CA GLY A 85 22.10 -2.47 3.82
C GLY A 85 20.98 -3.52 3.74
N VAL A 86 19.98 -3.36 4.63
CA VAL A 86 18.79 -4.25 4.70
C VAL A 86 18.13 -4.39 3.33
N ASN A 87 17.90 -5.65 2.91
CA ASN A 87 17.15 -5.96 1.69
C ASN A 87 16.11 -7.04 2.01
N THR A 88 14.84 -6.68 2.00
CA THR A 88 13.74 -7.56 2.39
C THR A 88 12.53 -7.35 1.49
N THR A 89 11.82 -8.43 1.19
CA THR A 89 10.54 -8.38 0.48
C THR A 89 9.43 -8.95 1.36
N VAL A 90 8.33 -8.23 1.46
CA VAL A 90 7.14 -8.60 2.24
C VAL A 90 6.01 -9.00 1.29
N THR A 91 5.43 -10.18 1.52
CA THR A 91 4.33 -10.71 0.72
C THR A 91 3.14 -11.06 1.61
N HIS A 92 2.24 -10.11 1.79
CA HIS A 92 1.00 -10.24 2.58
C HIS A 92 -0.21 -9.74 1.78
N PHE A 93 -0.29 -10.10 0.48
CA PHE A 93 -1.34 -9.65 -0.44
C PHE A 93 -1.58 -8.12 -0.35
N ALA A 94 -2.84 -7.70 -0.13
CA ALA A 94 -3.23 -6.29 -0.19
C ALA A 94 -2.66 -5.40 0.93
N VAL A 95 -1.91 -5.95 1.89
CA VAL A 95 -1.22 -5.18 2.95
C VAL A 95 0.29 -5.31 2.88
N SER A 96 0.82 -5.82 1.75
CA SER A 96 2.26 -6.03 1.59
C SER A 96 3.07 -4.75 1.76
N ALA A 97 2.61 -3.66 1.15
CA ALA A 97 3.30 -2.38 1.20
C ALA A 97 3.22 -1.74 2.60
N GLU A 98 2.06 -1.76 3.25
CA GLU A 98 1.88 -1.23 4.60
C GLU A 98 2.78 -1.97 5.60
N ASN A 99 2.87 -3.29 5.48
CA ASN A 99 3.73 -4.11 6.34
C ASN A 99 5.22 -3.91 6.02
N ALA A 100 5.57 -3.69 4.75
CA ALA A 100 6.94 -3.33 4.35
C ALA A 100 7.36 -1.99 4.98
N ILE A 101 6.48 -0.99 4.91
CA ILE A 101 6.70 0.33 5.52
C ILE A 101 6.82 0.22 7.05
N ALA A 102 5.97 -0.58 7.69
CA ALA A 102 6.03 -0.81 9.13
C ALA A 102 7.34 -1.50 9.55
N TYR A 103 7.79 -2.49 8.78
CA TYR A 103 9.07 -3.17 9.00
C TYR A 103 10.25 -2.19 8.82
N ALA A 104 10.26 -1.43 7.73
CA ALA A 104 11.29 -0.43 7.47
C ALA A 104 11.40 0.61 8.60
N ALA A 105 10.26 1.13 9.07
CA ALA A 105 10.23 2.06 10.20
C ALA A 105 10.78 1.43 11.49
N ALA A 106 10.54 0.13 11.72
CA ALA A 106 11.10 -0.58 12.86
C ALA A 106 12.62 -0.74 12.74
N GLU A 107 13.17 -1.02 11.55
CA GLU A 107 14.62 -1.14 11.33
C GLU A 107 15.34 0.19 11.52
N ILE A 108 14.75 1.32 11.08
CA ILE A 108 15.28 2.66 11.36
C ILE A 108 15.30 2.93 12.88
N ARG A 109 14.19 2.62 13.59
CA ARG A 109 14.12 2.82 15.06
C ARG A 109 15.11 1.96 15.83
N ARG A 110 15.43 0.75 15.35
CA ARG A 110 16.44 -0.14 15.94
C ARG A 110 17.88 0.28 15.63
N GLY A 111 18.08 1.21 14.69
CA GLY A 111 19.39 1.60 14.22
C GLY A 111 20.08 0.55 13.34
N THR A 112 19.34 -0.42 12.80
CA THR A 112 19.90 -1.43 11.87
C THR A 112 20.27 -0.80 10.53
N ALA A 113 19.50 0.21 10.09
CA ALA A 113 19.77 1.02 8.91
C ALA A 113 19.56 2.49 9.24
N ASP A 114 20.24 3.36 8.51
CA ASP A 114 20.07 4.81 8.64
C ASP A 114 19.04 5.33 7.63
N PHE A 115 18.94 4.66 6.48
CA PHE A 115 18.09 5.04 5.37
C PHE A 115 17.45 3.79 4.76
N ILE A 116 16.14 3.82 4.55
CA ILE A 116 15.43 2.71 3.90
C ILE A 116 14.46 3.26 2.84
N PHE A 117 14.56 2.74 1.63
CA PHE A 117 13.55 2.87 0.60
C PHE A 117 12.48 1.81 0.82
N THR A 118 11.21 2.20 0.91
CA THR A 118 10.14 1.25 1.20
C THR A 118 8.83 1.64 0.55
N GLY A 119 7.97 0.66 0.35
CA GLY A 119 6.68 0.86 -0.29
C GLY A 119 6.20 -0.42 -0.95
N GLY A 120 5.52 -0.30 -2.09
CA GLY A 120 4.97 -1.46 -2.77
C GLY A 120 4.97 -1.35 -4.28
N VAL A 121 5.05 -2.50 -4.94
CA VAL A 121 4.99 -2.65 -6.40
C VAL A 121 4.21 -3.89 -6.79
N ASP A 122 3.27 -3.75 -7.71
CA ASP A 122 2.66 -4.85 -8.45
C ASP A 122 2.41 -4.43 -9.90
N ILE A 123 2.42 -5.43 -10.79
CA ILE A 123 2.15 -5.26 -12.22
C ILE A 123 0.85 -5.96 -12.62
N LEU A 124 0.17 -5.41 -13.60
CA LEU A 124 -0.99 -6.03 -14.24
C LEU A 124 -0.50 -6.95 -15.37
N SER A 125 -0.32 -8.24 -15.05
CA SER A 125 -0.02 -9.25 -16.05
C SER A 125 -1.30 -9.88 -16.60
N LYS A 126 -1.23 -10.48 -17.80
CA LYS A 126 -2.34 -11.21 -18.40
C LYS A 126 -2.84 -12.35 -17.49
N PHE A 127 -1.91 -13.13 -16.95
CA PHE A 127 -2.20 -14.24 -16.03
C PHE A 127 -2.98 -13.77 -14.80
N TYR A 128 -2.53 -12.67 -14.21
CA TYR A 128 -3.15 -12.09 -13.03
C TYR A 128 -4.56 -11.56 -13.34
N TYR A 129 -4.72 -10.81 -14.44
CA TYR A 129 -6.02 -10.29 -14.87
C TYR A 129 -7.04 -11.40 -15.15
N GLU A 130 -6.63 -12.44 -15.89
CA GLU A 130 -7.48 -13.61 -16.17
C GLU A 130 -7.88 -14.37 -14.89
N SER A 131 -6.97 -14.47 -13.92
CA SER A 131 -7.25 -15.08 -12.62
C SER A 131 -8.32 -14.30 -11.85
N LEU A 132 -8.17 -12.97 -11.75
CA LEU A 132 -9.16 -12.11 -11.10
C LEU A 132 -10.53 -12.17 -11.79
N THR A 133 -10.54 -12.27 -13.11
CA THR A 133 -11.79 -12.44 -13.89
C THR A 133 -12.48 -13.75 -13.53
N LYS A 134 -11.72 -14.85 -13.44
CA LYS A 134 -12.26 -16.16 -13.04
C LYS A 134 -12.79 -16.21 -11.60
N PHE A 135 -12.18 -15.43 -10.72
CA PHE A 135 -12.65 -15.27 -9.33
C PHE A 135 -13.84 -14.31 -9.20
N HIS A 136 -14.32 -13.71 -10.29
CA HIS A 136 -15.35 -12.68 -10.27
C HIS A 136 -15.03 -11.50 -9.33
N ALA A 137 -13.74 -11.17 -9.21
CA ALA A 137 -13.27 -10.09 -8.35
C ALA A 137 -13.38 -8.72 -9.02
N LEU A 138 -13.33 -8.69 -10.36
CA LEU A 138 -13.33 -7.45 -11.13
C LEU A 138 -14.75 -6.94 -11.38
N SER A 139 -14.87 -5.63 -11.58
CA SER A 139 -16.05 -4.98 -12.15
C SER A 139 -16.11 -5.27 -13.67
N PRO A 140 -17.31 -5.51 -14.22
CA PRO A 140 -18.57 -5.65 -13.51
C PRO A 140 -18.79 -7.06 -12.96
N GLN A 141 -19.24 -7.14 -11.73
CA GLN A 141 -19.68 -8.40 -11.12
C GLN A 141 -21.14 -8.75 -11.50
N ASN A 142 -21.73 -7.96 -12.38
CA ASN A 142 -23.08 -8.11 -12.91
C ASN A 142 -23.16 -7.42 -14.30
N GLU A 143 -24.36 -7.35 -14.90
CA GLU A 143 -24.61 -6.77 -16.23
C GLU A 143 -24.48 -5.23 -16.31
N ARG A 144 -24.01 -4.56 -15.24
CA ARG A 144 -23.81 -3.11 -15.23
C ARG A 144 -22.48 -2.74 -15.90
N PRO A 145 -22.30 -1.48 -16.33
CA PRO A 145 -21.03 -0.99 -16.85
C PRO A 145 -19.89 -1.13 -15.85
N GLU A 146 -18.69 -1.41 -16.36
CA GLU A 146 -17.46 -1.43 -15.59
C GLU A 146 -17.22 -0.08 -14.89
N THR A 147 -17.06 -0.10 -13.58
CA THR A 147 -16.81 1.10 -12.77
C THR A 147 -16.08 0.75 -11.48
N CYS A 148 -15.15 1.61 -11.05
CA CYS A 148 -14.62 1.59 -9.71
C CYS A 148 -15.33 2.62 -8.84
N ARG A 149 -16.08 2.17 -7.83
CA ARG A 149 -16.91 3.02 -6.94
C ARG A 149 -16.71 2.66 -5.48
N PRO A 150 -15.57 2.97 -4.88
CA PRO A 150 -15.35 2.66 -3.47
C PRO A 150 -16.42 3.30 -2.59
N PHE A 151 -16.95 2.54 -1.62
CA PHE A 151 -18.00 2.92 -0.68
C PHE A 151 -19.36 3.31 -1.28
N ASP A 152 -19.56 3.19 -2.57
CA ASP A 152 -20.86 3.50 -3.19
C ASP A 152 -21.84 2.33 -3.06
N LYS A 153 -23.13 2.63 -2.90
CA LYS A 153 -24.20 1.62 -2.88
C LYS A 153 -24.30 0.82 -4.18
N GLU A 154 -23.91 1.44 -5.30
CA GLU A 154 -23.97 0.84 -6.63
C GLU A 154 -22.63 0.23 -7.08
N ARG A 155 -21.65 0.07 -6.17
CA ARG A 155 -20.38 -0.58 -6.47
C ARG A 155 -20.60 -2.02 -6.95
N ASN A 156 -19.78 -2.49 -7.87
CA ASN A 156 -19.95 -3.80 -8.48
C ASN A 156 -18.64 -4.54 -8.78
N GLY A 157 -17.63 -4.31 -7.96
CA GLY A 157 -16.31 -4.92 -8.08
C GLY A 157 -15.20 -3.88 -8.18
N MET A 158 -13.96 -4.35 -8.12
CA MET A 158 -12.77 -3.53 -8.28
C MET A 158 -12.35 -3.44 -9.76
N ILE A 159 -11.54 -2.44 -10.09
CA ILE A 159 -10.78 -2.40 -11.35
C ILE A 159 -9.32 -2.72 -11.03
N ALA A 160 -8.73 -3.67 -11.76
CA ALA A 160 -7.33 -4.00 -11.60
C ALA A 160 -6.44 -2.84 -12.09
N GLY A 161 -5.39 -2.56 -11.33
CA GLY A 161 -4.39 -1.55 -11.65
C GLY A 161 -2.98 -2.09 -11.49
N GLU A 162 -2.00 -1.30 -11.87
CA GLU A 162 -0.59 -1.54 -11.62
C GLU A 162 0.09 -0.26 -11.15
N GLY A 163 1.16 -0.41 -10.40
CA GLY A 163 1.94 0.75 -10.00
C GLY A 163 2.98 0.43 -8.94
N CYS A 164 3.82 1.42 -8.70
CA CYS A 164 4.83 1.40 -7.67
C CYS A 164 4.82 2.73 -6.92
N GLY A 165 4.83 2.67 -5.60
CA GLY A 165 5.04 3.83 -4.73
C GLY A 165 6.14 3.51 -3.73
N ILE A 166 7.20 4.31 -3.73
CA ILE A 166 8.33 4.17 -2.80
C ILE A 166 8.52 5.49 -2.06
N ILE A 167 8.64 5.39 -0.75
CA ILE A 167 9.03 6.48 0.15
C ILE A 167 10.43 6.24 0.68
N PHE A 168 11.12 7.32 0.98
CA PHE A 168 12.42 7.33 1.63
C PHE A 168 12.22 7.57 3.13
N LEU A 169 12.72 6.66 3.97
CA LEU A 169 12.65 6.75 5.42
C LEU A 169 14.03 6.99 6.04
N GLU A 170 14.06 7.89 7.00
CA GLU A 170 15.19 8.15 7.88
C GLU A 170 14.69 8.61 9.26
N SER A 171 15.58 8.70 10.25
CA SER A 171 15.21 9.32 11.52
C SER A 171 14.98 10.81 11.37
N LEU A 172 14.11 11.40 12.20
CA LEU A 172 13.87 12.85 12.21
C LEU A 172 15.17 13.63 12.44
N GLN A 173 16.04 13.14 13.33
CA GLN A 173 17.34 13.76 13.59
C GLN A 173 18.23 13.77 12.34
N SER A 174 18.22 12.69 11.56
CA SER A 174 18.96 12.60 10.30
C SER A 174 18.46 13.62 9.28
N ALA A 175 17.13 13.72 9.10
CA ALA A 175 16.52 14.68 8.19
C ALA A 175 16.88 16.11 8.55
N ILE A 176 16.76 16.47 9.82
CA ILE A 176 17.10 17.82 10.33
C ILE A 176 18.61 18.09 10.13
N ALA A 177 19.50 17.14 10.45
CA ALA A 177 20.94 17.29 10.28
C ALA A 177 21.35 17.51 8.80
N ARG A 178 20.56 16.96 7.85
CA ARG A 178 20.73 17.16 6.41
C ARG A 178 20.04 18.43 5.88
N GLY A 179 19.39 19.23 6.76
CA GLY A 179 18.62 20.42 6.36
C GLY A 179 17.36 20.08 5.56
N ARG A 180 16.78 18.89 5.76
CA ARG A 180 15.56 18.45 5.09
C ARG A 180 14.37 18.51 6.04
N GLN A 181 13.25 19.01 5.53
CA GLN A 181 11.98 18.92 6.22
C GLN A 181 11.23 17.71 5.69
N PRO A 182 10.85 16.74 6.55
CA PRO A 182 10.06 15.60 6.13
C PRO A 182 8.63 16.00 5.77
N TYR A 183 7.98 15.27 4.89
CA TYR A 183 6.56 15.43 4.59
C TYR A 183 5.67 15.12 5.81
N CYS A 184 6.02 14.05 6.54
CA CYS A 184 5.37 13.62 7.77
C CYS A 184 6.22 12.55 8.48
N GLU A 185 5.87 12.25 9.73
CA GLU A 185 6.45 11.16 10.53
C GLU A 185 5.52 9.95 10.51
N ILE A 186 6.07 8.73 10.39
CA ILE A 186 5.36 7.48 10.71
C ILE A 186 5.38 7.31 12.22
N LYS A 187 4.30 7.74 12.87
CA LYS A 187 4.20 7.77 14.33
C LYS A 187 4.10 6.38 14.93
N SER A 188 3.23 5.57 14.37
CA SER A 188 3.01 4.20 14.84
C SER A 188 2.44 3.29 13.77
N THR A 189 2.44 2.01 14.11
CA THR A 189 1.83 0.95 13.31
C THR A 189 0.98 0.05 14.18
N GLY A 190 -0.13 -0.45 13.64
CA GLY A 190 -0.93 -1.52 14.19
C GLY A 190 -1.05 -2.64 13.17
N MET A 191 -0.77 -3.86 13.58
CA MET A 191 -0.94 -5.06 12.76
C MET A 191 -1.87 -6.03 13.45
N GLY A 192 -2.66 -6.78 12.67
CA GLY A 192 -3.60 -7.77 13.17
C GLY A 192 -3.90 -8.84 12.14
N SER A 193 -4.50 -9.92 12.61
CA SER A 193 -4.99 -11.00 11.74
C SER A 193 -6.27 -11.61 12.32
N SER A 194 -7.08 -12.20 11.45
CA SER A 194 -8.26 -12.99 11.81
C SER A 194 -8.28 -14.31 11.05
N PRO A 195 -8.97 -15.34 11.56
CA PRO A 195 -9.10 -16.63 10.89
C PRO A 195 -10.08 -16.53 9.70
N THR A 196 -9.67 -15.83 8.65
CA THR A 196 -10.43 -15.67 7.41
C THR A 196 -9.88 -16.61 6.34
N LYS A 197 -10.74 -17.17 5.49
CA LYS A 197 -10.29 -18.01 4.37
C LYS A 197 -9.33 -17.24 3.46
N PRO A 198 -8.27 -17.87 2.92
CA PRO A 198 -7.24 -17.17 2.14
C PRO A 198 -7.77 -16.37 0.93
N THR A 199 -8.89 -16.79 0.35
CA THR A 199 -9.51 -16.14 -0.82
C THR A 199 -10.69 -15.25 -0.49
N ALA A 200 -10.97 -15.00 0.80
CA ALA A 200 -12.11 -14.23 1.25
C ALA A 200 -11.68 -12.93 1.94
N TRP A 201 -12.48 -11.88 1.78
CA TRP A 201 -12.42 -10.69 2.62
C TRP A 201 -12.97 -10.99 4.02
N PRO A 202 -12.50 -10.29 5.06
CA PRO A 202 -13.10 -10.39 6.39
C PRO A 202 -14.57 -9.96 6.37
N GLN A 203 -15.38 -10.61 7.21
CA GLN A 203 -16.83 -10.37 7.27
C GLN A 203 -17.29 -9.69 8.56
N ASN A 204 -16.38 -9.46 9.51
CA ASN A 204 -16.68 -8.78 10.75
C ASN A 204 -15.68 -7.64 11.03
N THR A 205 -16.11 -6.70 11.85
CA THR A 205 -15.37 -5.45 12.14
C THR A 205 -14.34 -5.58 13.25
N ASP A 206 -14.39 -6.65 14.07
CA ASP A 206 -13.66 -6.71 15.34
C ASP A 206 -12.14 -6.59 15.19
N CYS A 207 -11.55 -7.35 14.27
CA CYS A 207 -10.11 -7.30 14.06
C CYS A 207 -9.66 -5.98 13.41
N ILE A 208 -10.52 -5.36 12.58
CA ILE A 208 -10.29 -4.03 12.02
C ILE A 208 -10.21 -3.00 13.16
N LYS A 209 -11.23 -2.98 14.03
CA LYS A 209 -11.30 -2.08 15.19
C LYS A 209 -10.13 -2.27 16.15
N GLN A 210 -9.80 -3.52 16.48
CA GLN A 210 -8.69 -3.85 17.38
C GLN A 210 -7.35 -3.41 16.78
N THR A 211 -7.14 -3.61 15.48
CA THR A 211 -5.90 -3.23 14.79
C THR A 211 -5.74 -1.72 14.76
N PHE A 212 -6.82 -0.99 14.44
CA PHE A 212 -6.84 0.47 14.47
C PHE A 212 -6.60 1.01 15.88
N SER A 213 -7.32 0.48 16.89
CA SER A 213 -7.12 0.85 18.30
C SER A 213 -5.69 0.62 18.77
N ARG A 214 -5.05 -0.49 18.35
CA ARG A 214 -3.64 -0.76 18.63
C ARG A 214 -2.72 0.30 18.02
N ALA A 215 -2.96 0.69 16.75
CA ALA A 215 -2.19 1.75 16.11
C ALA A 215 -2.32 3.08 16.86
N LEU A 216 -3.53 3.49 17.25
CA LEU A 216 -3.77 4.69 18.03
C LEU A 216 -3.09 4.64 19.40
N LYS A 217 -3.21 3.51 20.12
CA LYS A 217 -2.55 3.30 21.41
C LYS A 217 -1.04 3.42 21.30
N ASN A 218 -0.43 2.81 20.27
CA ASN A 218 1.01 2.87 20.01
C ASN A 218 1.47 4.30 19.66
N ALA A 219 0.58 5.12 19.08
CA ALA A 219 0.84 6.55 18.83
C ALA A 219 0.61 7.44 20.05
N GLY A 220 -0.04 6.95 21.10
CA GLY A 220 -0.45 7.74 22.26
C GLY A 220 -1.56 8.75 21.98
N ILE A 221 -2.43 8.45 21.01
CA ILE A 221 -3.53 9.33 20.55
C ILE A 221 -4.88 8.62 20.60
N SER A 222 -5.95 9.39 20.44
CA SER A 222 -7.33 8.94 20.38
C SER A 222 -7.92 9.03 18.97
N THR A 223 -9.12 8.49 18.77
CA THR A 223 -9.87 8.60 17.50
C THR A 223 -10.17 10.05 17.12
N SER A 224 -10.37 10.94 18.10
CA SER A 224 -10.67 12.36 17.88
C SER A 224 -9.47 13.17 17.35
N ASP A 225 -8.26 12.62 17.44
CA ASP A 225 -7.03 13.27 16.98
C ASP A 225 -6.78 13.05 15.48
N ILE A 226 -7.47 12.11 14.84
CA ILE A 226 -7.32 11.80 13.43
C ILE A 226 -8.19 12.74 12.58
N GLN A 227 -7.58 13.44 11.64
CA GLN A 227 -8.27 14.32 10.69
C GLN A 227 -8.65 13.61 9.39
N ALA A 228 -7.83 12.65 8.94
CA ALA A 228 -8.02 11.98 7.65
C ALA A 228 -7.75 10.47 7.74
N ILE A 229 -8.52 9.69 6.98
CA ILE A 229 -8.29 8.26 6.77
C ILE A 229 -8.17 8.00 5.27
N PHE A 230 -7.06 7.37 4.88
CA PHE A 230 -6.88 6.77 3.56
C PHE A 230 -7.31 5.31 3.64
N ALA A 231 -8.54 5.05 3.21
CA ALA A 231 -9.22 3.77 3.35
C ALA A 231 -8.68 2.69 2.38
N ALA A 232 -8.89 1.41 2.73
CA ALA A 232 -8.52 0.27 1.90
C ALA A 232 -9.51 -0.01 0.76
N ALA A 233 -10.73 0.50 0.86
CA ALA A 233 -11.84 0.29 -0.06
C ALA A 233 -11.45 0.46 -1.54
N ASN A 234 -11.95 -0.44 -2.39
CA ASN A 234 -11.59 -0.54 -3.81
C ASN A 234 -12.78 -0.82 -4.74
N GLY A 235 -14.01 -0.74 -4.24
CA GLY A 235 -15.23 -1.06 -4.99
C GLY A 235 -15.73 -2.50 -4.81
N ASP A 236 -15.00 -3.35 -4.08
CA ASP A 236 -15.48 -4.68 -3.71
C ASP A 236 -16.64 -4.58 -2.71
N LYS A 237 -17.64 -5.46 -2.90
CA LYS A 237 -18.89 -5.40 -2.12
C LYS A 237 -18.69 -5.73 -0.65
N ILE A 238 -17.79 -6.68 -0.35
CA ILE A 238 -17.55 -7.17 1.01
C ILE A 238 -16.56 -6.27 1.73
N LEU A 239 -15.41 -5.99 1.10
CA LEU A 239 -14.37 -5.13 1.68
C LEU A 239 -14.92 -3.77 2.08
N ASP A 240 -15.56 -3.08 1.12
CA ASP A 240 -16.06 -1.73 1.35
C ASP A 240 -17.15 -1.69 2.42
N ALA A 241 -18.00 -2.74 2.49
CA ALA A 241 -19.06 -2.82 3.50
C ALA A 241 -18.49 -3.00 4.90
N VAL A 242 -17.56 -3.95 5.09
CA VAL A 242 -16.98 -4.23 6.42
C VAL A 242 -16.10 -3.08 6.90
N GLU A 243 -15.38 -2.42 6.00
CA GLU A 243 -14.56 -1.26 6.35
C GLU A 243 -15.43 -0.05 6.74
N ALA A 244 -16.49 0.23 5.97
CA ALA A 244 -17.44 1.30 6.31
C ALA A 244 -18.16 1.03 7.63
N GLU A 245 -18.54 -0.22 7.90
CA GLU A 245 -19.14 -0.61 9.18
C GLU A 245 -18.17 -0.43 10.33
N ALA A 246 -16.92 -0.84 10.18
CA ALA A 246 -15.91 -0.66 11.21
C ALA A 246 -15.71 0.83 11.54
N TYR A 247 -15.66 1.72 10.54
CA TYR A 247 -15.54 3.15 10.79
C TYR A 247 -16.79 3.75 11.44
N ASP A 248 -17.98 3.30 11.07
CA ASP A 248 -19.22 3.72 11.71
C ASP A 248 -19.21 3.40 13.22
N GLU A 249 -18.83 2.16 13.57
CA GLU A 249 -18.68 1.73 14.96
C GLU A 249 -17.54 2.45 15.72
N ILE A 250 -16.38 2.65 15.08
CA ILE A 250 -15.23 3.33 15.72
C ILE A 250 -15.54 4.79 16.05
N PHE A 251 -16.27 5.48 15.16
CA PHE A 251 -16.51 6.91 15.28
C PHE A 251 -17.92 7.28 15.71
N ASP A 252 -18.75 6.31 16.09
CA ASP A 252 -20.15 6.54 16.51
C ASP A 252 -20.26 7.56 17.66
N SER A 253 -19.46 7.40 18.70
CA SER A 253 -19.42 8.29 19.85
C SER A 253 -18.48 9.51 19.68
N SER A 254 -17.80 9.64 18.57
CA SER A 254 -16.81 10.69 18.34
C SER A 254 -17.48 12.02 18.02
N LYS A 255 -17.14 13.07 18.79
CA LYS A 255 -17.60 14.45 18.51
C LYS A 255 -17.03 15.00 17.19
N LYS A 256 -15.85 14.54 16.79
CA LYS A 256 -15.18 14.94 15.55
C LYS A 256 -14.88 13.68 14.73
N LYS A 257 -15.51 13.54 13.58
CA LYS A 257 -15.30 12.43 12.66
C LYS A 257 -14.21 12.80 11.65
N PRO A 258 -13.24 11.90 11.36
CA PRO A 258 -12.25 12.14 10.32
C PRO A 258 -12.89 12.17 8.93
N LEU A 259 -12.27 12.89 8.00
CA LEU A 259 -12.62 12.76 6.60
C LEU A 259 -12.04 11.46 6.03
N ILE A 260 -12.84 10.72 5.29
CA ILE A 260 -12.46 9.44 4.69
C ILE A 260 -12.31 9.61 3.20
N THR A 261 -11.15 9.17 2.69
CA THR A 261 -10.86 9.13 1.26
C THR A 261 -10.19 7.82 0.86
N THR A 262 -10.21 7.51 -0.41
CA THR A 262 -9.38 6.49 -1.07
C THR A 262 -9.11 6.91 -2.50
N ILE A 263 -7.90 6.68 -2.98
CA ILE A 263 -7.52 6.99 -4.37
C ILE A 263 -7.76 5.81 -5.31
N LYS A 264 -8.17 4.65 -4.80
CA LYS A 264 -8.35 3.43 -5.61
C LYS A 264 -9.46 3.55 -6.66
N GLY A 265 -10.40 4.48 -6.48
CA GLY A 265 -11.38 4.82 -7.52
C GLY A 265 -10.75 5.42 -8.78
N ALA A 266 -9.55 6.03 -8.65
CA ALA A 266 -8.81 6.63 -9.75
C ALA A 266 -7.64 5.75 -10.24
N THR A 267 -6.94 5.04 -9.33
CA THR A 267 -5.73 4.26 -9.64
C THR A 267 -6.01 2.80 -9.94
N GLY A 268 -7.20 2.30 -9.61
CA GLY A 268 -7.46 0.88 -9.55
C GLY A 268 -6.80 0.21 -8.33
N GLU A 269 -6.90 -1.12 -8.28
CA GLU A 269 -6.33 -1.98 -7.24
C GLU A 269 -5.10 -2.70 -7.75
N SER A 270 -3.93 -2.39 -7.22
CA SER A 270 -2.67 -3.08 -7.50
C SER A 270 -2.23 -3.99 -6.35
N PHE A 271 -3.08 -4.23 -5.36
CA PHE A 271 -2.87 -4.92 -4.09
C PHE A 271 -1.76 -4.32 -3.23
N SER A 272 -0.52 -4.21 -3.69
CA SER A 272 0.52 -3.48 -2.95
C SER A 272 0.42 -1.96 -3.11
N SER A 273 -0.81 -1.45 -3.31
CA SER A 273 -1.12 -0.02 -3.49
C SER A 273 -0.81 0.85 -2.27
N GLY A 274 -0.53 0.25 -1.11
CA GLY A 274 -0.14 0.96 0.11
C GLY A 274 1.04 1.91 -0.07
N GLY A 275 1.99 1.57 -0.96
CA GLY A 275 3.10 2.46 -1.32
C GLY A 275 2.63 3.75 -2.00
N ILE A 276 1.83 3.62 -3.07
CA ILE A 276 1.24 4.77 -3.80
C ILE A 276 0.33 5.59 -2.87
N ARG A 277 -0.46 4.92 -2.05
CA ARG A 277 -1.39 5.55 -1.10
C ARG A 277 -0.64 6.30 0.00
N THR A 278 0.52 5.80 0.44
CA THR A 278 1.41 6.51 1.38
C THR A 278 2.01 7.75 0.75
N CYS A 279 2.50 7.68 -0.49
CA CYS A 279 2.98 8.87 -1.22
C CYS A 279 1.88 9.92 -1.35
N ALA A 280 0.66 9.52 -1.74
CA ALA A 280 -0.48 10.41 -1.84
C ALA A 280 -0.85 11.03 -0.48
N LEU A 281 -0.86 10.23 0.59
CA LEU A 281 -1.14 10.70 1.95
C LEU A 281 -0.12 11.74 2.39
N ALA A 282 1.18 11.48 2.21
CA ALA A 282 2.25 12.41 2.57
C ALA A 282 2.10 13.77 1.86
N LEU A 283 1.83 13.74 0.55
CA LEU A 283 1.55 14.95 -0.24
C LEU A 283 0.27 15.67 0.21
N CYS A 284 -0.75 14.92 0.59
CA CYS A 284 -2.00 15.51 1.10
C CYS A 284 -1.77 16.20 2.46
N MET A 285 -0.96 15.60 3.33
CA MET A 285 -0.58 16.23 4.60
C MET A 285 0.24 17.50 4.36
N GLU A 286 1.23 17.46 3.46
CA GLU A 286 2.03 18.63 3.11
C GLU A 286 1.15 19.78 2.61
N LYS A 287 0.26 19.48 1.66
CA LYS A 287 -0.58 20.48 0.97
C LYS A 287 -1.87 20.83 1.70
N ASN A 288 -2.21 20.12 2.76
CA ASN A 288 -3.49 20.24 3.49
C ASN A 288 -4.72 20.09 2.59
N ILE A 289 -4.69 19.10 1.69
CA ILE A 289 -5.75 18.83 0.71
C ILE A 289 -6.06 17.34 0.71
N LEU A 290 -7.35 16.95 0.72
CA LEU A 290 -7.79 15.57 0.50
C LEU A 290 -8.50 15.44 -0.84
N PRO A 291 -8.15 14.44 -1.67
CA PRO A 291 -8.85 14.15 -2.90
C PRO A 291 -10.22 13.51 -2.62
N PRO A 292 -11.21 13.70 -3.50
CA PRO A 292 -12.48 13.00 -3.39
C PRO A 292 -12.32 11.50 -3.67
N VAL A 293 -13.23 10.71 -3.12
CA VAL A 293 -13.41 9.30 -3.51
C VAL A 293 -14.05 9.29 -4.89
N VAL A 294 -13.27 8.97 -5.90
CA VAL A 294 -13.75 8.89 -7.29
C VAL A 294 -14.81 7.79 -7.40
N GLY A 295 -15.93 8.10 -8.06
CA GLY A 295 -17.05 7.18 -8.26
C GLY A 295 -18.07 7.15 -7.11
N LEU A 296 -17.81 7.79 -5.97
CA LEU A 296 -18.75 7.83 -4.84
C LEU A 296 -19.82 8.87 -5.03
N THR A 297 -21.07 8.42 -5.22
CA THR A 297 -22.25 9.26 -5.38
C THR A 297 -23.33 8.97 -4.33
N LYS A 298 -23.47 7.72 -3.94
CA LYS A 298 -24.45 7.22 -2.97
C LYS A 298 -23.74 6.43 -1.85
N PRO A 299 -23.25 7.10 -0.78
CA PRO A 299 -22.50 6.46 0.27
C PRO A 299 -23.24 5.29 0.94
N LEU A 300 -22.51 4.22 1.26
CA LEU A 300 -23.01 3.04 1.97
C LEU A 300 -23.57 3.38 3.35
N ARG A 301 -22.86 4.29 4.05
CA ARG A 301 -23.16 4.72 5.43
C ARG A 301 -22.97 6.24 5.56
N PRO A 302 -23.57 6.88 6.56
CA PRO A 302 -23.49 8.33 6.78
C PRO A 302 -22.13 8.73 7.42
N LEU A 303 -21.03 8.34 6.80
CA LEU A 303 -19.67 8.70 7.19
C LEU A 303 -19.21 9.99 6.48
N ALA A 304 -18.18 10.62 7.00
CA ALA A 304 -17.64 11.87 6.45
C ALA A 304 -16.70 11.60 5.25
N PHE A 305 -17.23 11.06 4.17
CA PHE A 305 -16.48 10.86 2.94
C PHE A 305 -16.19 12.18 2.22
N VAL A 306 -15.00 12.26 1.61
CA VAL A 306 -14.72 13.34 0.66
C VAL A 306 -15.39 13.01 -0.67
N THR A 307 -16.38 13.80 -1.06
CA THR A 307 -17.19 13.58 -2.29
C THR A 307 -17.14 14.79 -3.20
N GLY A 308 -17.28 14.56 -4.51
CA GLY A 308 -17.32 15.61 -5.53
C GLY A 308 -15.99 16.27 -5.76
N GLU A 309 -15.63 17.25 -4.93
CA GLU A 309 -14.40 18.02 -5.04
C GLU A 309 -13.42 17.73 -3.91
N LYS A 310 -12.15 18.15 -4.09
CA LYS A 310 -11.13 18.12 -3.05
C LYS A 310 -11.59 18.91 -1.82
N LYS A 311 -11.15 18.48 -0.65
CA LYS A 311 -11.35 19.22 0.61
C LYS A 311 -10.04 19.80 1.11
N GLU A 312 -10.05 21.08 1.43
CA GLU A 312 -8.95 21.77 2.11
C GLU A 312 -9.19 21.71 3.61
N LEU A 313 -8.23 21.15 4.35
CA LEU A 313 -8.24 21.14 5.81
C LEU A 313 -6.81 20.91 6.31
N GLU A 314 -6.51 21.42 7.48
CA GLU A 314 -5.25 21.14 8.16
C GLU A 314 -5.21 19.66 8.59
N ILE A 315 -4.21 18.93 8.09
CA ILE A 315 -4.03 17.50 8.35
C ILE A 315 -2.77 17.31 9.17
N ASN A 316 -2.91 17.26 10.48
CA ASN A 316 -1.80 17.03 11.41
C ASN A 316 -1.62 15.54 11.72
N LYS A 317 -2.70 14.78 11.73
CA LYS A 317 -2.67 13.33 11.94
C LYS A 317 -3.60 12.62 10.96
N ALA A 318 -3.05 11.60 10.30
CA ALA A 318 -3.79 10.78 9.35
C ALA A 318 -3.53 9.30 9.59
N ALA A 319 -4.48 8.46 9.16
CA ALA A 319 -4.34 7.01 9.17
C ALA A 319 -4.39 6.45 7.75
N LEU A 320 -3.51 5.50 7.44
CA LEU A 320 -3.58 4.65 6.26
C LEU A 320 -4.07 3.26 6.68
N ALA A 321 -5.16 2.81 6.07
CA ALA A 321 -5.74 1.50 6.33
C ALA A 321 -5.29 0.48 5.29
N GLY A 322 -4.92 -0.70 5.72
CA GLY A 322 -4.71 -1.89 4.90
C GLY A 322 -5.58 -3.04 5.40
N ILE A 323 -6.36 -3.64 4.52
CA ILE A 323 -7.21 -4.81 4.78
C ILE A 323 -6.98 -5.79 3.64
N SER A 324 -6.68 -7.04 3.96
CA SER A 324 -6.34 -8.05 2.97
C SER A 324 -7.24 -9.27 3.02
N PHE A 325 -7.31 -9.97 1.91
CA PHE A 325 -7.78 -11.37 1.87
C PHE A 325 -7.05 -12.20 2.94
N GLY A 326 -7.71 -13.24 3.45
CA GLY A 326 -7.14 -14.07 4.49
C GLY A 326 -7.10 -13.41 5.86
N GLY A 327 -7.66 -12.19 5.98
CA GLY A 327 -7.83 -11.51 7.27
C GLY A 327 -6.54 -10.95 7.86
N THR A 328 -5.70 -10.34 7.05
CA THR A 328 -4.55 -9.55 7.53
C THR A 328 -4.89 -8.07 7.48
N TYR A 329 -4.51 -7.35 8.52
CA TYR A 329 -4.80 -5.92 8.71
C TYR A 329 -3.54 -5.14 9.05
N SER A 330 -3.45 -3.91 8.55
CA SER A 330 -2.39 -2.97 8.88
C SER A 330 -2.93 -1.55 8.95
N TYR A 331 -2.57 -0.82 10.00
CA TYR A 331 -2.83 0.61 10.11
C TYR A 331 -1.52 1.34 10.38
N LEU A 332 -1.25 2.36 9.60
CA LEU A 332 -0.13 3.27 9.81
C LEU A 332 -0.69 4.62 10.25
N ILE A 333 -0.15 5.18 11.33
CA ILE A 333 -0.49 6.53 11.81
C ILE A 333 0.64 7.48 11.43
N PHE A 334 0.26 8.56 10.75
CA PHE A 334 1.15 9.62 10.31
C PHE A 334 0.88 10.89 11.11
N GLU A 335 1.94 11.64 11.41
CA GLU A 335 1.91 12.94 12.11
C GLU A 335 2.79 13.94 11.35
N LYS A 336 2.33 15.21 11.26
CA LYS A 336 3.05 16.32 10.61
C LYS A 336 4.02 16.98 11.55
#